data_2ca89139401f1cda6a57652777cc271f
#
_entry.id   2ca89139401f1cda6a57652777cc271f
#
_cell.length_a   1.000
_cell.length_b   1.000
_cell.length_c   1.000
_cell.angle_alpha   90.00
_cell.angle_beta   90.00
_cell.angle_gamma   90.00
#
_symmetry.space_group_name_H-M   'P 1'
#
loop_
_entity.id
_entity.type
_entity.pdbx_description
1 polymer ?
#
loop_
_entity_poly.entity_id
_entity_poly.type
_entity_poly.pdbx_seq_one_letter_code
_entity_poly.pdbx_strand_id
1 'polypeptide(L)'
;MNATIAKINSIIESKIGIKNAVLFGVAEAVLVNEGEGFENVLPQIIDPNGECHDVLFDDVNNVSLYHRLNSKSYVTSRIAGYGDTPQRSVVYDMSMVVYGKRTAIDFMRLEHLCVEAIENVAIGEKTIQTDVIATNFNRIAVFQSEYVSLPFPIQPDIFLFKINYKLTRVQSPCH
;
A
#
# COMPACT_ATOMS: atom_id res chain seq x y z
N MET A 1 -5.12 -1.74 -11.40
CA MET A 1 -4.48 -1.62 -10.08
C MET A 1 -3.97 -0.21 -9.84
N ASN A 2 -3.01 0.30 -10.60
CA ASN A 2 -2.39 1.61 -10.36
C ASN A 2 -3.38 2.79 -10.28
N ALA A 3 -4.41 2.84 -11.14
CA ALA A 3 -5.45 3.86 -11.06
C ALA A 3 -6.25 3.82 -9.75
N THR A 4 -6.50 2.62 -9.21
CA THR A 4 -7.18 2.47 -7.90
C THR A 4 -6.30 2.95 -6.77
N ILE A 5 -4.99 2.63 -6.81
CA ILE A 5 -4.02 3.11 -5.83
C ILE A 5 -3.91 4.64 -5.89
N ALA A 6 -3.82 5.22 -7.08
CA ALA A 6 -3.81 6.68 -7.25
C ALA A 6 -5.08 7.33 -6.66
N LYS A 7 -6.26 6.69 -6.81
CA LYS A 7 -7.50 7.18 -6.21
C LYS A 7 -7.48 7.08 -4.67
N ILE A 8 -6.95 5.99 -4.08
CA ILE A 8 -6.76 5.88 -2.64
C ILE A 8 -5.86 7.01 -2.13
N ASN A 9 -4.71 7.22 -2.77
CA ASN A 9 -3.77 8.27 -2.41
C ASN A 9 -4.42 9.66 -2.50
N SER A 10 -5.18 9.94 -3.55
CA SER A 10 -5.90 11.21 -3.70
C SER A 10 -6.92 11.46 -2.59
N ILE A 11 -7.62 10.40 -2.12
CA ILE A 11 -8.55 10.51 -0.97
C ILE A 11 -7.77 10.86 0.30
N ILE A 12 -6.64 10.18 0.56
CA ILE A 12 -5.78 10.46 1.71
C ILE A 12 -5.26 11.89 1.63
N GLU A 13 -4.68 12.30 0.49
CA GLU A 13 -4.10 13.61 0.28
C GLU A 13 -5.10 14.73 0.54
N SER A 14 -6.34 14.57 0.07
CA SER A 14 -7.40 15.56 0.27
C SER A 14 -7.80 15.78 1.73
N LYS A 15 -7.55 14.80 2.61
CA LYS A 15 -7.98 14.80 4.01
C LYS A 15 -6.85 14.93 5.02
N ILE A 16 -5.62 14.60 4.64
CA ILE A 16 -4.49 14.51 5.56
C ILE A 16 -4.12 15.88 6.16
N GLY A 17 -4.17 16.95 5.37
CA GLY A 17 -3.91 18.32 5.80
C GLY A 17 -2.47 18.56 6.31
N ILE A 18 -1.52 17.70 5.95
CA ILE A 18 -0.12 17.74 6.43
C ILE A 18 0.77 18.25 5.32
N LYS A 19 1.65 19.20 5.66
CA LYS A 19 2.73 19.62 4.76
C LYS A 19 3.80 18.51 4.71
N ASN A 20 4.44 18.35 3.56
CA ASN A 20 5.49 17.35 3.32
C ASN A 20 4.98 15.90 3.58
N ALA A 21 3.78 15.59 3.11
CA ALA A 21 3.32 14.22 2.98
C ALA A 21 3.65 13.71 1.57
N VAL A 22 4.25 12.52 1.46
CA VAL A 22 4.58 11.88 0.20
C VAL A 22 3.83 10.56 0.10
N LEU A 23 2.94 10.47 -0.89
CA LEU A 23 2.12 9.29 -1.13
C LEU A 23 2.59 8.63 -2.42
N PHE A 24 3.34 7.56 -2.24
CA PHE A 24 3.89 6.80 -3.35
C PHE A 24 2.88 5.80 -3.94
N GLY A 25 3.17 5.31 -5.13
CA GLY A 25 2.42 4.24 -5.79
C GLY A 25 2.74 2.86 -5.22
N VAL A 26 2.77 1.87 -6.10
CA VAL A 26 3.14 0.49 -5.74
C VAL A 26 4.66 0.37 -5.78
N ALA A 27 5.24 0.00 -4.64
CA ALA A 27 6.65 -0.30 -4.52
C ALA A 27 6.92 -1.79 -4.77
N GLU A 28 8.02 -2.08 -5.43
CA GLU A 28 8.58 -3.41 -5.61
C GLU A 28 9.73 -3.62 -4.63
N ALA A 29 9.96 -4.86 -4.19
CA ALA A 29 11.14 -5.19 -3.41
C ALA A 29 12.29 -5.46 -4.36
N VAL A 30 13.37 -4.70 -4.24
CA VAL A 30 14.56 -4.84 -5.08
C VAL A 30 15.75 -5.23 -4.23
N LEU A 31 16.52 -6.18 -4.72
CA LEU A 31 17.82 -6.54 -4.14
C LEU A 31 18.82 -5.47 -4.52
N VAL A 32 19.40 -4.83 -3.53
CA VAL A 32 20.49 -3.87 -3.71
C VAL A 32 21.78 -4.51 -3.17
N ASN A 33 22.76 -4.71 -4.03
CA ASN A 33 24.09 -5.18 -3.65
C ASN A 33 24.94 -3.98 -3.19
N GLU A 34 25.13 -3.85 -1.89
CA GLU A 34 26.07 -2.89 -1.32
C GLU A 34 27.39 -3.58 -1.02
N GLY A 35 28.18 -3.90 -2.02
CA GLY A 35 29.56 -4.42 -1.91
C GLY A 35 29.82 -5.47 -0.78
N GLU A 36 30.77 -6.37 -0.94
CA GLU A 36 31.19 -7.36 0.07
C GLU A 36 30.12 -8.36 0.60
N GLY A 37 29.11 -8.73 -0.24
CA GLY A 37 28.26 -9.88 0.08
C GLY A 37 27.06 -9.61 0.98
N PHE A 38 26.72 -8.38 1.25
CA PHE A 38 25.47 -8.01 1.91
C PHE A 38 24.40 -7.67 0.85
N GLU A 39 23.35 -8.48 0.82
CA GLU A 39 22.16 -8.20 0.03
C GLU A 39 21.13 -7.47 0.89
N ASN A 40 20.91 -6.20 0.60
CA ASN A 40 19.82 -5.43 1.19
C ASN A 40 18.60 -5.50 0.28
N VAL A 41 17.42 -5.71 0.85
CA VAL A 41 16.16 -5.61 0.12
C VAL A 41 15.51 -4.30 0.49
N LEU A 42 15.33 -3.44 -0.52
CA LEU A 42 14.69 -2.13 -0.37
C LEU A 42 13.43 -2.07 -1.21
N PRO A 43 12.36 -1.42 -0.73
CA PRO A 43 11.24 -1.08 -1.57
C PRO A 43 11.64 0.05 -2.52
N GLN A 44 11.39 -0.14 -3.82
CA GLN A 44 11.63 0.84 -4.86
C GLN A 44 10.36 1.14 -5.63
N ILE A 45 10.24 2.36 -6.07
CA ILE A 45 9.17 2.82 -6.96
C ILE A 45 9.78 3.18 -8.29
N ILE A 46 9.12 2.72 -9.35
CA ILE A 46 9.45 3.12 -10.72
C ILE A 46 8.53 4.30 -11.07
N ASP A 47 9.13 5.43 -11.37
CA ASP A 47 8.41 6.62 -11.80
C ASP A 47 7.91 6.49 -13.25
N PRO A 48 7.07 7.44 -13.75
CA PRO A 48 6.59 7.41 -15.14
C PRO A 48 7.68 7.50 -16.21
N ASN A 49 8.90 7.97 -15.85
CA ASN A 49 10.05 8.05 -16.76
C ASN A 49 10.86 6.75 -16.77
N GLY A 50 10.54 5.80 -15.89
CA GLY A 50 11.24 4.54 -15.73
C GLY A 50 12.45 4.61 -14.79
N GLU A 51 12.60 5.69 -14.04
CA GLU A 51 13.63 5.82 -13.00
C GLU A 51 13.21 5.14 -11.72
N CYS A 52 14.13 4.42 -11.07
CA CYS A 52 13.91 3.76 -9.80
C CYS A 52 14.28 4.70 -8.65
N HIS A 53 13.36 4.83 -7.70
CA HIS A 53 13.56 5.62 -6.49
C HIS A 53 13.37 4.75 -5.26
N ASP A 54 14.35 4.75 -4.36
CA ASP A 54 14.24 4.05 -3.08
C ASP A 54 13.20 4.72 -2.19
N VAL A 55 12.36 3.90 -1.58
CA VAL A 55 11.44 4.39 -0.54
C VAL A 55 12.15 4.28 0.80
N LEU A 56 12.86 5.33 1.15
CA LEU A 56 13.53 5.44 2.43
C LEU A 56 12.71 6.28 3.41
N PHE A 57 12.85 5.97 4.69
CA PHE A 57 12.35 6.83 5.75
C PHE A 57 13.34 7.96 5.94
N ASP A 58 13.02 9.12 5.42
CA ASP A 58 13.84 10.31 5.52
C ASP A 58 13.31 11.29 6.58
N ASP A 59 14.20 12.15 7.06
CA ASP A 59 13.85 13.19 8.03
C ASP A 59 13.16 14.41 7.39
N VAL A 60 13.03 14.43 6.08
CA VAL A 60 12.42 15.54 5.33
C VAL A 60 10.90 15.44 5.33
N ASN A 61 10.38 14.23 5.18
CA ASN A 61 8.95 14.00 5.08
C ASN A 61 8.30 13.80 6.45
N ASN A 62 7.15 14.43 6.67
CA ASN A 62 6.36 14.25 7.88
C ASN A 62 5.55 12.97 7.87
N VAL A 63 5.11 12.57 6.67
CA VAL A 63 4.42 11.31 6.41
C VAL A 63 4.86 10.78 5.06
N SER A 64 5.15 9.51 5.00
CA SER A 64 5.39 8.78 3.75
C SER A 64 4.56 7.51 3.76
N LEU A 65 3.97 7.17 2.64
CA LEU A 65 3.29 5.88 2.47
C LEU A 65 3.53 5.32 1.07
N TYR A 66 3.51 4.01 0.99
CA TYR A 66 3.54 3.29 -0.27
C TYR A 66 2.68 2.02 -0.20
N HIS A 67 2.31 1.51 -1.35
CA HIS A 67 1.57 0.26 -1.48
C HIS A 67 2.48 -0.86 -1.95
N ARG A 68 2.16 -2.08 -1.57
CA ARG A 68 2.87 -3.28 -1.97
C ARG A 68 1.91 -4.35 -2.44
N LEU A 69 2.22 -4.98 -3.56
CA LEU A 69 1.52 -6.15 -4.03
C LEU A 69 2.17 -7.39 -3.39
N ASN A 70 1.45 -8.06 -2.49
CA ASN A 70 1.93 -9.28 -1.84
C ASN A 70 1.65 -10.51 -2.70
N SER A 71 0.43 -10.60 -3.27
CA SER A 71 0.07 -11.68 -4.17
C SER A 71 -1.07 -11.27 -5.12
N LYS A 72 -1.24 -12.05 -6.19
CA LYS A 72 -2.33 -11.90 -7.16
C LYS A 72 -2.92 -13.28 -7.42
N SER A 73 -4.24 -13.37 -7.31
CA SER A 73 -5.00 -14.60 -7.59
C SER A 73 -6.20 -14.33 -8.49
N TYR A 74 -6.71 -15.40 -9.10
CA TYR A 74 -7.89 -15.35 -9.95
C TYR A 74 -8.98 -16.21 -9.33
N VAL A 75 -10.16 -15.62 -9.18
CA VAL A 75 -11.34 -16.30 -8.64
C VAL A 75 -12.39 -16.35 -9.72
N THR A 76 -12.97 -17.53 -9.93
CA THR A 76 -14.13 -17.70 -10.82
C THR A 76 -15.32 -18.02 -9.95
N SER A 77 -16.33 -17.14 -9.97
CA SER A 77 -17.60 -17.35 -9.26
C SER A 77 -18.72 -17.54 -10.28
N ARG A 78 -19.71 -18.36 -9.92
CA ARG A 78 -20.97 -18.46 -10.67
C ARG A 78 -22.01 -17.62 -9.94
N ILE A 79 -22.62 -16.69 -10.63
CA ILE A 79 -23.72 -15.89 -10.07
C ILE A 79 -25.01 -16.67 -10.34
N ALA A 80 -25.65 -17.12 -9.26
CA ALA A 80 -26.96 -17.75 -9.34
C ALA A 80 -27.97 -16.74 -9.90
N GLY A 81 -28.66 -17.10 -11.00
CA GLY A 81 -29.74 -16.29 -11.60
C GLY A 81 -29.40 -15.54 -12.89
N TYR A 82 -28.14 -15.50 -13.29
CA TYR A 82 -27.71 -14.88 -14.57
C TYR A 82 -27.14 -15.90 -15.57
N GLY A 83 -27.83 -16.99 -15.85
CA GLY A 83 -27.32 -18.02 -16.75
C GLY A 83 -25.90 -18.49 -16.30
N ASP A 84 -25.46 -19.64 -16.70
CA ASP A 84 -24.19 -20.27 -16.27
C ASP A 84 -22.88 -19.52 -16.68
N THR A 85 -22.93 -18.20 -16.84
CA THR A 85 -21.78 -17.43 -17.28
C THR A 85 -20.83 -17.22 -16.10
N PRO A 86 -19.62 -17.79 -16.12
CA PRO A 86 -18.67 -17.62 -15.04
C PRO A 86 -18.16 -16.19 -14.98
N GLN A 87 -18.31 -15.54 -13.86
CA GLN A 87 -17.70 -14.24 -13.58
C GLN A 87 -16.27 -14.44 -13.08
N ARG A 88 -15.32 -13.83 -13.76
CA ARG A 88 -13.92 -13.83 -13.33
C ARG A 88 -13.63 -12.58 -12.53
N SER A 89 -12.91 -12.76 -11.42
CA SER A 89 -12.39 -11.67 -10.61
C SER A 89 -10.89 -11.84 -10.41
N VAL A 90 -10.19 -10.74 -10.34
CA VAL A 90 -8.78 -10.70 -9.96
C VAL A 90 -8.72 -10.15 -8.54
N VAL A 91 -8.10 -10.90 -7.66
CA VAL A 91 -7.88 -10.50 -6.26
C VAL A 91 -6.40 -10.16 -6.09
N TYR A 92 -6.13 -8.97 -5.61
CA TYR A 92 -4.81 -8.48 -5.25
C TYR A 92 -4.74 -8.41 -3.73
N ASP A 93 -3.85 -9.19 -3.12
CA ASP A 93 -3.50 -9.01 -1.71
C ASP A 93 -2.47 -7.90 -1.62
N MET A 94 -2.83 -6.84 -0.96
CA MET A 94 -2.07 -5.60 -0.90
C MET A 94 -1.67 -5.27 0.53
N SER A 95 -0.60 -4.52 0.68
CA SER A 95 -0.32 -3.80 1.92
C SER A 95 -0.10 -2.33 1.63
N MET A 96 -0.49 -1.47 2.57
CA MET A 96 -0.09 -0.08 2.64
C MET A 96 0.86 0.07 3.82
N VAL A 97 2.07 0.50 3.58
CA VAL A 97 3.07 0.78 4.62
C VAL A 97 3.10 2.28 4.84
N VAL A 98 2.93 2.69 6.07
CA VAL A 98 2.81 4.09 6.46
C VAL A 98 3.85 4.42 7.52
N TYR A 99 4.63 5.43 7.23
CA TYR A 99 5.61 6.03 8.11
C TYR A 99 5.21 7.46 8.44
N GLY A 100 5.47 7.91 9.66
CA GLY A 100 5.21 9.30 10.00
C GLY A 100 5.81 9.74 11.32
N LYS A 101 5.87 11.06 11.49
CA LYS A 101 6.34 11.72 12.71
C LYS A 101 5.17 11.97 13.65
N ARG A 102 5.28 11.55 14.91
CA ARG A 102 4.26 11.80 15.96
C ARG A 102 4.00 13.28 16.22
N THR A 103 5.00 14.12 15.93
CA THR A 103 4.89 15.57 16.04
C THR A 103 4.04 16.21 14.93
N ALA A 104 3.87 15.51 13.80
CA ALA A 104 3.14 16.02 12.65
C ALA A 104 1.67 15.57 12.61
N ILE A 105 1.41 14.34 13.07
CA ILE A 105 0.05 13.76 13.08
C ILE A 105 -0.07 12.69 14.16
N ASP A 106 -1.28 12.56 14.71
CA ASP A 106 -1.67 11.41 15.50
C ASP A 106 -1.77 10.16 14.61
N PHE A 107 -1.08 9.08 15.02
CA PHE A 107 -0.98 7.88 14.20
C PHE A 107 -2.31 7.12 14.07
N MET A 108 -3.17 7.16 15.11
CA MET A 108 -4.50 6.53 15.04
C MET A 108 -5.41 7.26 14.07
N ARG A 109 -5.32 8.61 14.04
CA ARG A 109 -6.04 9.42 13.06
C ARG A 109 -5.58 9.10 11.65
N LEU A 110 -4.26 8.96 11.44
CA LEU A 110 -3.74 8.64 10.10
C LEU A 110 -4.12 7.22 9.68
N GLU A 111 -4.06 6.26 10.57
CA GLU A 111 -4.51 4.88 10.30
C GLU A 111 -5.98 4.87 9.88
N HIS A 112 -6.86 5.51 10.66
CA HIS A 112 -8.29 5.60 10.34
C HIS A 112 -8.53 6.25 8.96
N LEU A 113 -7.78 7.30 8.63
CA LEU A 113 -7.83 7.97 7.33
C LEU A 113 -7.44 7.04 6.18
N CYS A 114 -6.39 6.24 6.37
CA CYS A 114 -5.93 5.26 5.39
C CYS A 114 -6.96 4.14 5.19
N VAL A 115 -7.52 3.62 6.27
CA VAL A 115 -8.59 2.60 6.22
C VAL A 115 -9.81 3.15 5.48
N GLU A 116 -10.28 4.33 5.87
CA GLU A 116 -11.42 5.00 5.21
C GLU A 116 -11.16 5.21 3.71
N ALA A 117 -9.95 5.59 3.33
CA ALA A 117 -9.61 5.79 1.91
C ALA A 117 -9.65 4.48 1.11
N ILE A 118 -9.16 3.37 1.70
CA ILE A 118 -9.22 2.04 1.08
C ILE A 118 -10.69 1.62 0.90
N GLU A 119 -11.53 1.79 1.91
CA GLU A 119 -12.94 1.42 1.86
C GLU A 119 -13.72 2.29 0.87
N ASN A 120 -13.47 3.59 0.89
CA ASN A 120 -14.21 4.55 0.06
C ASN A 120 -13.83 4.50 -1.43
N VAL A 121 -12.68 3.94 -1.81
CA VAL A 121 -12.30 3.84 -3.22
C VAL A 121 -13.27 2.99 -4.03
N ALA A 122 -13.93 2.03 -3.39
CA ALA A 122 -14.92 1.15 -4.01
C ALA A 122 -16.32 1.77 -4.14
N ILE A 123 -16.58 2.90 -3.45
CA ILE A 123 -17.90 3.54 -3.48
C ILE A 123 -18.20 4.06 -4.88
N GLY A 124 -19.33 3.63 -5.43
CA GLY A 124 -19.76 3.96 -6.79
C GLY A 124 -19.09 3.14 -7.91
N GLU A 125 -18.14 2.28 -7.59
CA GLU A 125 -17.44 1.42 -8.56
C GLU A 125 -18.01 -0.01 -8.53
N LYS A 126 -18.79 -0.39 -9.54
CA LYS A 126 -19.39 -1.74 -9.61
C LYS A 126 -18.38 -2.87 -9.80
N THR A 127 -17.17 -2.53 -10.24
CA THR A 127 -16.14 -3.50 -10.63
C THR A 127 -14.99 -3.60 -9.62
N ILE A 128 -15.02 -2.81 -8.56
CA ILE A 128 -13.99 -2.78 -7.53
C ILE A 128 -14.62 -3.05 -6.17
N GLN A 129 -14.00 -3.94 -5.42
CA GLN A 129 -14.33 -4.20 -4.03
C GLN A 129 -13.03 -4.15 -3.22
N THR A 130 -13.10 -3.59 -2.03
CA THR A 130 -11.98 -3.52 -1.10
C THR A 130 -12.39 -4.11 0.24
N ASP A 131 -11.43 -4.74 0.91
CA ASP A 131 -11.62 -5.35 2.22
C ASP A 131 -10.35 -5.16 3.04
N VAL A 132 -10.44 -4.41 4.14
CA VAL A 132 -9.33 -4.22 5.07
C VAL A 132 -9.27 -5.43 6.00
N ILE A 133 -8.13 -6.12 6.00
CA ILE A 133 -7.97 -7.39 6.73
C ILE A 133 -7.44 -7.13 8.13
N ALA A 134 -6.38 -6.36 8.27
CA ALA A 134 -5.73 -6.09 9.55
C ALA A 134 -4.75 -4.92 9.46
N THR A 135 -4.54 -4.23 10.59
CA THR A 135 -3.44 -3.28 10.78
C THR A 135 -2.40 -3.84 11.74
N ASN A 136 -1.14 -3.80 11.36
CA ASN A 136 -0.02 -4.18 12.19
C ASN A 136 0.71 -2.92 12.68
N PHE A 137 0.70 -2.69 13.99
CA PHE A 137 1.35 -1.56 14.65
C PHE A 137 2.72 -1.89 15.24
N ASN A 138 3.19 -3.13 15.10
CA ASN A 138 4.54 -3.49 15.55
C ASN A 138 5.57 -2.94 14.56
N ARG A 139 6.06 -1.73 14.85
CA ARG A 139 6.99 -1.01 13.98
C ARG A 139 8.27 -1.79 13.64
N ILE A 140 8.80 -2.59 14.57
CA ILE A 140 9.99 -3.40 14.33
C ILE A 140 9.67 -4.51 13.33
N ALA A 141 8.58 -5.25 13.55
CA ALA A 141 8.17 -6.32 12.65
C ALA A 141 7.80 -5.79 11.25
N VAL A 142 7.13 -4.64 11.17
CA VAL A 142 6.82 -3.99 9.89
C VAL A 142 8.10 -3.60 9.17
N PHE A 143 9.04 -2.93 9.86
CA PHE A 143 10.30 -2.52 9.26
C PHE A 143 11.08 -3.73 8.74
N GLN A 144 11.28 -4.76 9.56
CA GLN A 144 12.00 -5.96 9.17
C GLN A 144 11.36 -6.72 8.01
N SER A 145 10.04 -6.62 7.83
CA SER A 145 9.35 -7.23 6.70
C SER A 145 9.53 -6.48 5.37
N GLU A 146 9.89 -5.20 5.44
CA GLU A 146 10.01 -4.33 4.27
C GLU A 146 11.46 -3.99 3.92
N TYR A 147 12.31 -3.90 4.93
CA TYR A 147 13.72 -3.50 4.81
C TYR A 147 14.62 -4.59 5.39
N VAL A 148 14.87 -5.62 4.58
CA VAL A 148 15.68 -6.76 5.02
C VAL A 148 17.15 -6.33 5.12
N SER A 149 17.80 -6.73 6.20
CA SER A 149 19.21 -6.46 6.53
C SER A 149 19.55 -5.03 6.92
N LEU A 150 18.60 -4.09 6.89
CA LEU A 150 18.84 -2.74 7.42
C LEU A 150 18.61 -2.66 8.93
N PRO A 151 19.43 -1.89 9.67
CA PRO A 151 19.18 -1.61 11.08
C PRO A 151 17.91 -0.77 11.22
N PHE A 152 17.04 -1.14 12.17
CA PHE A 152 15.86 -0.35 12.48
C PHE A 152 16.27 1.01 13.05
N PRO A 153 15.85 2.14 12.45
CA PRO A 153 16.15 3.46 12.99
C PRO A 153 15.36 3.67 14.29
N ILE A 154 16.07 3.66 15.42
CA ILE A 154 15.45 3.86 16.74
C ILE A 154 15.23 5.37 16.95
N GLN A 155 14.12 5.88 16.43
CA GLN A 155 13.66 7.24 16.70
C GLN A 155 12.32 7.16 17.45
N PRO A 156 12.21 7.70 18.68
CA PRO A 156 11.03 7.56 19.52
C PRO A 156 9.80 8.32 18.98
N ASP A 157 10.01 9.36 18.21
CA ASP A 157 9.02 10.23 17.62
C ASP A 157 8.42 9.69 16.30
N ILE A 158 8.94 8.57 15.82
CA ILE A 158 8.48 7.92 14.59
C ILE A 158 7.45 6.83 14.90
N PHE A 159 6.41 6.77 14.09
CA PHE A 159 5.55 5.60 13.98
C PHE A 159 5.70 4.94 12.62
N LEU A 160 5.45 3.65 12.59
CA LEU A 160 5.40 2.82 11.39
C LEU A 160 4.31 1.78 11.60
N PHE A 161 3.41 1.66 10.63
CA PHE A 161 2.39 0.62 10.62
C PHE A 161 2.12 0.11 9.21
N LYS A 162 1.49 -1.05 9.13
CA LYS A 162 1.16 -1.72 7.88
C LYS A 162 -0.31 -2.15 7.88
N ILE A 163 -1.07 -1.69 6.89
CA ILE A 163 -2.45 -2.09 6.66
C ILE A 163 -2.46 -3.14 5.56
N ASN A 164 -2.96 -4.34 5.88
CA ASN A 164 -3.18 -5.39 4.89
C ASN A 164 -4.63 -5.31 4.39
N TYR A 165 -4.80 -5.33 3.09
CA TYR A 165 -6.12 -5.24 2.46
C TYR A 165 -6.19 -6.03 1.16
N LYS A 166 -7.39 -6.40 0.75
CA LYS A 166 -7.67 -7.01 -0.55
C LYS A 166 -8.30 -5.98 -1.48
N LEU A 167 -7.88 -6.03 -2.72
CA LEU A 167 -8.48 -5.29 -3.82
C LEU A 167 -8.99 -6.31 -4.83
N THR A 168 -10.30 -6.44 -4.96
CA THR A 168 -10.92 -7.34 -5.94
C THR A 168 -11.43 -6.53 -7.11
N ARG A 169 -10.99 -6.89 -8.32
CA ARG A 169 -11.50 -6.34 -9.57
C ARG A 169 -12.31 -7.38 -10.30
N VAL A 170 -13.60 -7.12 -10.43
CA VAL A 170 -14.51 -7.94 -11.20
C VAL A 170 -14.31 -7.66 -12.69
N GLN A 171 -14.05 -8.69 -13.48
CA GLN A 171 -14.00 -8.57 -14.93
C GLN A 171 -15.42 -8.74 -15.47
N SER A 172 -15.91 -7.74 -16.20
CA SER A 172 -17.15 -7.92 -16.96
C SER A 172 -16.97 -9.06 -17.94
N PRO A 173 -17.96 -9.96 -18.09
CA PRO A 173 -17.92 -10.93 -19.16
C PRO A 173 -17.78 -10.16 -20.48
N CYS A 174 -16.80 -10.52 -21.29
CA CYS A 174 -16.71 -10.00 -22.65
C CYS A 174 -17.96 -10.47 -23.39
N HIS A 175 -18.76 -9.51 -23.85
CA HIS A 175 -19.83 -9.76 -24.83
C HIS A 175 -19.23 -9.89 -26.21
#